data_96a9f51fd99e28f38880975e67ddb53c
#
_entry.id   96a9f51fd99e28f38880975e67ddb53c
#
_cell.length_a   1.000
_cell.length_b   1.000
_cell.length_c   1.000
_cell.angle_alpha   90.00
_cell.angle_beta   90.00
_cell.angle_gamma   90.00
#
_symmetry.space_group_name_H-M   'P 1'
#
loop_
_entity.id
_entity.type
_entity.pdbx_description
1 polymer ?
#
loop_
_entity_poly.entity_id
_entity_poly.type
_entity_poly.pdbx_seq_one_letter_code
_entity_poly.pdbx_strand_id
1 'polypeptide(L)'
;MIKRFIVLLFTLLVFEFSPSLANEGLFIEVLQKGNGEIASADRRVSVHYKGQLTDGTVFDASRPRGQPFIFTLGKGQVIKGWERGVEGMAVGEIRRLRIPPDMGYGVRGAGELIPPNATLIFEVELLAVSAPIALGQMNSDELIMARSKGAVILDIRREDEWKKTGIIEGAKTITAFTKAGHLQQDFKRRFLSLVP
;
A
#
# COMPACT_ATOMS: atom_id res chain seq x y z
N MET A 1 -67.47 21.55 48.61
CA MET A 1 -66.13 21.91 48.10
C MET A 1 -65.35 20.64 47.87
N ILE A 2 -65.35 20.16 46.63
CA ILE A 2 -64.66 18.92 46.24
C ILE A 2 -63.33 19.32 45.61
N LYS A 3 -62.20 19.02 46.30
CA LYS A 3 -60.83 19.24 45.79
C LYS A 3 -60.53 18.08 44.83
N ARG A 4 -60.39 18.39 43.50
CA ARG A 4 -59.88 17.48 42.46
C ARG A 4 -58.37 17.44 42.57
N PHE A 5 -57.82 16.28 42.94
CA PHE A 5 -56.38 15.96 42.77
C PHE A 5 -56.14 15.54 41.33
N ILE A 6 -55.32 16.34 40.63
CA ILE A 6 -54.80 15.97 39.32
C ILE A 6 -53.48 15.20 39.56
N VAL A 7 -53.49 13.88 39.32
CA VAL A 7 -52.27 13.07 39.31
C VAL A 7 -51.65 13.22 37.92
N LEU A 8 -50.56 13.93 37.82
CA LEU A 8 -49.77 14.02 36.58
C LEU A 8 -48.90 12.76 36.47
N LEU A 9 -49.26 11.85 35.61
CA LEU A 9 -48.46 10.65 35.28
C LEU A 9 -47.32 11.06 34.32
N PHE A 10 -46.12 11.22 34.87
CA PHE A 10 -44.92 11.48 34.08
C PHE A 10 -44.47 10.12 33.50
N THR A 11 -44.81 9.80 32.26
CA THR A 11 -44.21 8.67 31.53
C THR A 11 -42.80 9.02 31.15
N LEU A 12 -41.84 8.48 31.89
CA LEU A 12 -40.42 8.53 31.55
C LEU A 12 -40.19 7.68 30.29
N LEU A 13 -40.07 8.32 29.12
CA LEU A 13 -39.67 7.66 27.88
C LEU A 13 -38.19 7.31 28.00
N VAL A 14 -37.86 6.09 28.41
CA VAL A 14 -36.51 5.57 28.35
C VAL A 14 -36.21 5.33 26.88
N PHE A 15 -35.43 6.25 26.28
CA PHE A 15 -34.88 6.04 24.95
C PHE A 15 -33.74 5.02 25.10
N GLU A 16 -34.05 3.75 24.84
CA GLU A 16 -33.01 2.72 24.71
C GLU A 16 -32.17 3.07 23.51
N PHE A 17 -31.00 3.62 23.76
CA PHE A 17 -29.95 3.78 22.76
C PHE A 17 -29.37 2.39 22.49
N SER A 18 -30.01 1.63 21.61
CA SER A 18 -29.36 0.45 21.03
C SER A 18 -28.16 0.95 20.22
N PRO A 19 -26.94 0.57 20.56
CA PRO A 19 -25.83 0.84 19.67
C PRO A 19 -26.11 0.07 18.38
N SER A 20 -26.54 0.79 17.34
CA SER A 20 -26.55 0.26 15.98
C SER A 20 -25.14 -0.22 15.72
N LEU A 21 -24.97 -1.53 15.52
CA LEU A 21 -23.79 -2.09 14.85
C LEU A 21 -23.84 -1.59 13.42
N ALA A 22 -23.64 -0.26 13.25
CA ALA A 22 -23.40 0.33 11.97
C ALA A 22 -22.16 -0.39 11.42
N ASN A 23 -22.33 -1.06 10.30
CA ASN A 23 -21.24 -1.51 9.46
C ASN A 23 -20.48 -0.23 9.08
N GLU A 24 -19.59 0.22 9.99
CA GLU A 24 -18.76 1.40 9.79
C GLU A 24 -17.84 1.04 8.64
N GLY A 25 -18.06 1.63 7.48
CA GLY A 25 -17.21 1.48 6.32
C GLY A 25 -15.75 1.89 6.64
N LEU A 26 -14.90 1.86 5.64
CA LEU A 26 -13.52 2.36 5.76
C LEU A 26 -13.54 3.81 6.24
N PHE A 27 -12.90 4.08 7.37
CA PHE A 27 -12.68 5.44 7.87
C PHE A 27 -11.24 5.85 7.60
N ILE A 28 -11.07 7.04 7.03
CA ILE A 28 -9.76 7.61 6.65
C ILE A 28 -9.59 8.95 7.36
N GLU A 29 -8.52 9.07 8.13
CA GLU A 29 -8.12 10.30 8.79
C GLU A 29 -6.75 10.73 8.25
N VAL A 30 -6.63 11.95 7.74
CA VAL A 30 -5.34 12.52 7.32
C VAL A 30 -4.64 13.11 8.54
N LEU A 31 -3.56 12.46 8.98
CA LEU A 31 -2.74 12.91 10.11
C LEU A 31 -1.73 13.98 9.69
N GLN A 32 -1.19 13.83 8.47
CA GLN A 32 -0.26 14.76 7.87
C GLN A 32 -0.54 14.85 6.37
N LYS A 33 -0.62 16.06 5.84
CA LYS A 33 -0.74 16.27 4.39
C LYS A 33 0.61 16.07 3.71
N GLY A 34 0.61 15.40 2.56
CA GLY A 34 1.72 15.36 1.63
C GLY A 34 1.58 16.44 0.55
N ASN A 35 2.65 16.63 -0.19
CA ASN A 35 2.71 17.60 -1.30
C ASN A 35 3.38 17.03 -2.56
N GLY A 36 3.72 15.73 -2.56
CA GLY A 36 4.36 15.06 -3.68
C GLY A 36 3.37 14.41 -4.64
N GLU A 37 3.84 13.46 -5.43
CA GLU A 37 3.06 12.73 -6.44
C GLU A 37 1.90 11.96 -5.79
N ILE A 38 0.76 11.92 -6.49
CA ILE A 38 -0.47 11.28 -5.99
C ILE A 38 -0.48 9.79 -6.35
N ALA A 39 -0.78 8.95 -5.35
CA ALA A 39 -0.99 7.52 -5.55
C ALA A 39 -2.28 7.27 -6.33
N SER A 40 -2.18 6.56 -7.43
CA SER A 40 -3.31 6.18 -8.28
C SER A 40 -3.22 4.71 -8.69
N ALA A 41 -4.32 4.16 -9.20
CA ALA A 41 -4.34 2.80 -9.71
C ALA A 41 -3.20 2.55 -10.72
N ASP A 42 -2.70 1.33 -10.75
CA ASP A 42 -1.58 0.85 -11.56
C ASP A 42 -0.21 1.44 -11.22
N ARG A 43 -0.12 2.36 -10.26
CA ARG A 43 1.15 2.90 -9.78
C ARG A 43 1.74 2.00 -8.69
N ARG A 44 3.05 1.87 -8.71
CA ARG A 44 3.79 1.21 -7.65
C ARG A 44 4.04 2.21 -6.53
N VAL A 45 3.63 1.87 -5.31
CA VAL A 45 3.76 2.72 -4.13
C VAL A 45 4.70 2.09 -3.11
N SER A 46 5.45 2.94 -2.42
CA SER A 46 6.33 2.58 -1.31
C SER A 46 5.81 3.26 -0.07
N VAL A 47 5.56 2.49 1.00
CA VAL A 47 4.98 3.00 2.24
C VAL A 47 5.74 2.51 3.47
N HIS A 48 5.78 3.34 4.52
CA HIS A 48 5.93 2.84 5.87
C HIS A 48 4.56 2.71 6.53
N TYR A 49 4.43 1.72 7.40
CA TYR A 49 3.18 1.49 8.12
C TYR A 49 3.39 0.88 9.50
N LYS A 50 2.34 1.02 10.33
CA LYS A 50 2.13 0.30 11.57
C LYS A 50 0.69 -0.17 11.60
N GLY A 51 0.47 -1.48 11.78
CA GLY A 51 -0.84 -2.10 11.92
C GLY A 51 -1.07 -2.56 13.36
N GLN A 52 -2.24 -2.23 13.90
CA GLN A 52 -2.65 -2.58 15.24
C GLN A 52 -4.14 -2.96 15.31
N LEU A 53 -4.50 -3.74 16.31
CA LEU A 53 -5.89 -4.00 16.69
C LEU A 53 -6.48 -2.80 17.43
N THR A 54 -7.80 -2.84 17.68
CA THR A 54 -8.51 -1.76 18.40
C THR A 54 -8.10 -1.64 19.87
N ASP A 55 -7.53 -2.69 20.45
CA ASP A 55 -6.97 -2.68 21.81
C ASP A 55 -5.53 -2.14 21.88
N GLY A 56 -4.93 -1.77 20.72
CA GLY A 56 -3.58 -1.26 20.60
C GLY A 56 -2.51 -2.34 20.35
N THR A 57 -2.87 -3.62 20.34
CA THR A 57 -1.93 -4.71 20.02
C THR A 57 -1.38 -4.55 18.62
N VAL A 58 -0.06 -4.32 18.50
CA VAL A 58 0.62 -4.18 17.21
C VAL A 58 0.88 -5.56 16.62
N PHE A 59 0.35 -5.81 15.43
CA PHE A 59 0.54 -7.10 14.74
C PHE A 59 1.58 -7.03 13.63
N ASP A 60 1.84 -5.85 13.05
CA ASP A 60 2.87 -5.68 12.02
C ASP A 60 3.31 -4.22 11.89
N ALA A 61 4.60 -4.02 11.53
CA ALA A 61 5.15 -2.70 11.25
C ALA A 61 6.38 -2.81 10.34
N SER A 62 6.52 -1.88 9.40
CA SER A 62 7.64 -1.86 8.45
C SER A 62 8.91 -1.21 8.99
N ARG A 63 8.80 -0.19 9.84
CA ARG A 63 9.95 0.56 10.36
C ARG A 63 10.96 -0.28 11.15
N PRO A 64 10.53 -1.20 12.06
CA PRO A 64 11.47 -2.07 12.76
C PRO A 64 12.27 -3.01 11.85
N ARG A 65 11.73 -3.32 10.65
CA ARG A 65 12.43 -4.12 9.64
C ARG A 65 13.42 -3.29 8.80
N GLY A 66 13.42 -1.97 8.94
CA GLY A 66 14.28 -1.05 8.19
C GLY A 66 13.97 -0.98 6.69
N GLN A 67 12.85 -1.54 6.23
CA GLN A 67 12.48 -1.60 4.82
C GLN A 67 11.02 -1.16 4.61
N PRO A 68 10.77 -0.23 3.67
CA PRO A 68 9.43 0.10 3.24
C PRO A 68 8.74 -1.11 2.59
N PHE A 69 7.42 -1.13 2.69
CA PHE A 69 6.59 -2.09 1.96
C PHE A 69 6.21 -1.50 0.61
N ILE A 70 6.35 -2.30 -0.44
CA ILE A 70 6.14 -1.87 -1.81
C ILE A 70 5.08 -2.76 -2.45
N PHE A 71 4.07 -2.15 -3.08
CA PHE A 71 3.03 -2.86 -3.82
C PHE A 71 2.51 -2.01 -4.99
N THR A 72 1.79 -2.64 -5.92
CA THR A 72 1.12 -1.93 -7.02
C THR A 72 -0.34 -1.75 -6.67
N LEU A 73 -0.79 -0.50 -6.62
CA LEU A 73 -2.15 -0.13 -6.25
C LEU A 73 -3.15 -0.62 -7.32
N GLY A 74 -4.31 -1.13 -6.89
CA GLY A 74 -5.36 -1.64 -7.78
C GLY A 74 -5.12 -3.05 -8.32
N LYS A 75 -4.12 -3.80 -7.81
CA LYS A 75 -3.81 -5.18 -8.25
C LYS A 75 -4.23 -6.25 -7.24
N GLY A 76 -4.91 -5.91 -6.17
CA GLY A 76 -5.33 -6.87 -5.13
C GLY A 76 -4.16 -7.50 -4.37
N GLN A 77 -3.01 -6.84 -4.32
CA GLN A 77 -1.82 -7.29 -3.59
C GLN A 77 -1.94 -7.05 -2.09
N VAL A 78 -2.89 -6.23 -1.68
CA VAL A 78 -3.17 -5.84 -0.30
C VAL A 78 -4.67 -5.96 -0.01
N ILE A 79 -5.06 -5.87 1.26
CA ILE A 79 -6.46 -5.89 1.67
C ILE A 79 -7.23 -4.70 1.07
N LYS A 80 -8.54 -4.87 0.87
CA LYS A 80 -9.41 -3.86 0.23
C LYS A 80 -9.34 -2.49 0.92
N GLY A 81 -9.20 -2.48 2.24
CA GLY A 81 -9.05 -1.25 3.02
C GLY A 81 -7.78 -0.47 2.65
N TRP A 82 -6.70 -1.15 2.31
CA TRP A 82 -5.47 -0.52 1.84
C TRP A 82 -5.60 0.01 0.41
N GLU A 83 -6.17 -0.81 -0.50
CA GLU A 83 -6.38 -0.37 -1.88
C GLU A 83 -7.14 0.97 -1.93
N ARG A 84 -8.22 1.10 -1.15
CA ARG A 84 -9.01 2.34 -1.09
C ARG A 84 -8.37 3.42 -0.20
N GLY A 85 -7.70 3.02 0.88
CA GLY A 85 -7.15 3.94 1.86
C GLY A 85 -5.88 4.65 1.38
N VAL A 86 -5.10 4.00 0.50
CA VAL A 86 -3.85 4.55 -0.04
C VAL A 86 -4.09 5.30 -1.35
N GLU A 87 -5.13 4.95 -2.09
CA GLU A 87 -5.50 5.69 -3.30
C GLU A 87 -5.74 7.16 -2.98
N GLY A 88 -5.19 8.05 -3.80
CA GLY A 88 -5.28 9.49 -3.61
C GLY A 88 -4.37 10.08 -2.53
N MET A 89 -3.51 9.29 -1.87
CA MET A 89 -2.46 9.84 -1.00
C MET A 89 -1.43 10.61 -1.82
N ALA A 90 -0.96 11.73 -1.29
CA ALA A 90 0.22 12.42 -1.81
C ALA A 90 1.51 11.90 -1.14
N VAL A 91 2.62 11.86 -1.85
CA VAL A 91 3.93 11.55 -1.23
C VAL A 91 4.20 12.50 -0.07
N GLY A 92 4.61 11.95 1.08
CA GLY A 92 4.76 12.64 2.36
C GLY A 92 3.49 12.70 3.20
N GLU A 93 2.35 12.19 2.70
CA GLU A 93 1.11 12.12 3.48
C GLU A 93 1.13 10.95 4.45
N ILE A 94 0.54 11.16 5.63
CA ILE A 94 0.29 10.14 6.64
C ILE A 94 -1.21 10.05 6.86
N ARG A 95 -1.77 8.85 6.68
CA ARG A 95 -3.18 8.53 6.99
C ARG A 95 -3.29 7.50 8.08
N ARG A 96 -4.34 7.65 8.89
CA ARG A 96 -4.86 6.58 9.72
C ARG A 96 -6.08 5.97 9.05
N LEU A 97 -6.03 4.66 8.88
CA LEU A 97 -7.09 3.87 8.26
C LEU A 97 -7.72 2.98 9.33
N ARG A 98 -9.02 3.12 9.57
CA ARG A 98 -9.80 2.16 10.35
C ARG A 98 -10.56 1.27 9.37
N ILE A 99 -10.16 0.02 9.30
CA ILE A 99 -10.59 -0.94 8.28
C ILE A 99 -11.49 -1.98 8.92
N PRO A 100 -12.78 -2.05 8.51
CA PRO A 100 -13.70 -3.07 9.01
C PRO A 100 -13.32 -4.46 8.49
N PRO A 101 -13.82 -5.52 9.14
CA PRO A 101 -13.44 -6.90 8.81
C PRO A 101 -13.65 -7.30 7.35
N ASP A 102 -14.72 -6.86 6.70
CA ASP A 102 -15.07 -7.17 5.30
C ASP A 102 -14.13 -6.54 4.27
N MET A 103 -13.37 -5.51 4.69
CA MET A 103 -12.31 -4.87 3.92
C MET A 103 -10.91 -5.24 4.40
N GLY A 104 -10.82 -6.06 5.45
CA GLY A 104 -9.61 -6.61 6.03
C GLY A 104 -9.51 -8.12 5.81
N TYR A 105 -9.34 -8.88 6.90
CA TYR A 105 -9.17 -10.33 6.87
C TYR A 105 -10.47 -11.13 7.16
N GLY A 106 -11.59 -10.45 7.39
CA GLY A 106 -12.92 -11.04 7.53
C GLY A 106 -13.03 -12.05 8.67
N VAL A 107 -13.91 -13.04 8.44
CA VAL A 107 -14.20 -14.11 9.40
C VAL A 107 -13.06 -15.09 9.65
N ARG A 108 -11.97 -15.03 8.84
CA ARG A 108 -10.83 -15.93 8.99
C ARG A 108 -9.75 -15.36 9.90
N GLY A 109 -9.65 -14.02 10.01
CA GLY A 109 -8.48 -13.39 10.63
C GLY A 109 -7.20 -13.66 9.84
N ALA A 110 -6.03 -13.42 10.43
CA ALA A 110 -4.75 -13.69 9.81
C ALA A 110 -3.68 -14.02 10.87
N GLY A 111 -2.93 -15.10 10.62
CA GLY A 111 -1.90 -15.59 11.55
C GLY A 111 -2.45 -15.81 12.95
N GLU A 112 -1.57 -15.65 13.96
CA GLU A 112 -1.93 -15.82 15.37
C GLU A 112 -2.40 -14.52 16.03
N LEU A 113 -2.11 -13.37 15.41
CA LEU A 113 -2.30 -12.06 16.03
C LEU A 113 -3.59 -11.36 15.60
N ILE A 114 -4.16 -11.70 14.45
CA ILE A 114 -5.37 -11.04 13.94
C ILE A 114 -6.56 -12.00 14.06
N PRO A 115 -7.43 -11.80 15.06
CA PRO A 115 -8.57 -12.70 15.27
C PRO A 115 -9.64 -12.55 14.18
N PRO A 116 -10.56 -13.51 14.08
CA PRO A 116 -11.74 -13.39 13.23
C PRO A 116 -12.52 -12.10 13.50
N ASN A 117 -13.03 -11.49 12.43
CA ASN A 117 -13.83 -10.26 12.48
C ASN A 117 -13.14 -9.06 13.16
N ALA A 118 -11.80 -9.01 13.13
CA ALA A 118 -11.07 -7.88 13.67
C ALA A 118 -11.21 -6.62 12.82
N THR A 119 -11.50 -5.49 13.46
CA THR A 119 -11.28 -4.17 12.89
C THR A 119 -9.81 -3.83 13.04
N LEU A 120 -9.18 -3.38 11.94
CA LEU A 120 -7.77 -3.06 11.89
C LEU A 120 -7.55 -1.55 11.87
N ILE A 121 -6.52 -1.10 12.55
CA ILE A 121 -6.08 0.30 12.52
C ILE A 121 -4.69 0.32 11.92
N PHE A 122 -4.53 1.01 10.81
CA PHE A 122 -3.23 1.25 10.20
C PHE A 122 -2.89 2.72 10.20
N GLU A 123 -1.63 3.01 10.50
CA GLU A 123 -1.02 4.28 10.22
C GLU A 123 -0.07 4.08 9.05
N VAL A 124 -0.32 4.77 7.93
CA VAL A 124 0.39 4.57 6.65
C VAL A 124 0.99 5.89 6.21
N GLU A 125 2.28 5.89 5.92
CA GLU A 125 3.02 7.01 5.32
C GLU A 125 3.41 6.66 3.90
N LEU A 126 3.02 7.49 2.93
CA LEU A 126 3.40 7.32 1.54
C LEU A 126 4.77 7.98 1.28
N LEU A 127 5.75 7.15 0.92
CA LEU A 127 7.14 7.59 0.70
C LEU A 127 7.44 7.90 -0.76
N ALA A 128 6.89 7.09 -1.67
CA ALA A 128 7.14 7.26 -3.09
C ALA A 128 6.01 6.66 -3.94
N VAL A 129 5.81 7.26 -5.11
CA VAL A 129 4.99 6.73 -6.20
C VAL A 129 5.89 6.56 -7.42
N SER A 130 5.84 5.42 -8.08
CA SER A 130 6.63 5.14 -9.28
C SER A 130 5.77 4.52 -10.36
N ALA A 131 6.23 4.62 -11.61
CA ALA A 131 5.57 3.96 -12.73
C ALA A 131 5.45 2.45 -12.48
N PRO A 132 4.41 1.79 -13.02
CA PRO A 132 4.34 0.33 -13.01
C PRO A 132 5.58 -0.25 -13.66
N ILE A 133 6.05 -1.40 -13.15
CA ILE A 133 7.03 -2.19 -13.89
C ILE A 133 6.27 -2.82 -15.05
N ALA A 134 6.38 -2.24 -16.23
CA ALA A 134 5.87 -2.84 -17.45
C ALA A 134 6.84 -3.97 -17.85
N LEU A 135 6.41 -5.21 -17.69
CA LEU A 135 7.03 -6.36 -18.32
C LEU A 135 6.40 -6.48 -19.71
N GLY A 136 7.08 -5.97 -20.72
CA GLY A 136 6.61 -6.02 -22.11
C GLY A 136 7.76 -5.81 -23.07
N GLN A 137 7.55 -6.19 -24.33
CA GLN A 137 8.44 -5.79 -25.41
C GLN A 137 8.13 -4.32 -25.74
N MET A 138 9.16 -3.49 -25.74
CA MET A 138 9.07 -2.10 -26.20
C MET A 138 9.78 -2.00 -27.54
N ASN A 139 9.18 -1.27 -28.47
CA ASN A 139 9.90 -0.88 -29.68
C ASN A 139 10.87 0.27 -29.40
N SER A 140 11.71 0.62 -30.36
CA SER A 140 12.75 1.64 -30.18
C SER A 140 12.18 3.02 -29.83
N ASP A 141 11.04 3.40 -30.39
CA ASP A 141 10.42 4.71 -30.17
C ASP A 141 9.82 4.80 -28.76
N GLU A 142 9.16 3.73 -28.31
CA GLU A 142 8.64 3.62 -26.94
C GLU A 142 9.78 3.67 -25.91
N LEU A 143 10.92 3.04 -26.20
CA LEU A 143 12.10 3.07 -25.35
C LEU A 143 12.69 4.48 -25.22
N ILE A 144 12.82 5.19 -26.35
CA ILE A 144 13.27 6.59 -26.39
C ILE A 144 12.32 7.48 -25.60
N MET A 145 11.00 7.29 -25.77
CA MET A 145 9.99 8.04 -25.04
C MET A 145 10.01 7.74 -23.54
N ALA A 146 10.16 6.49 -23.14
CA ALA A 146 10.28 6.12 -21.73
C ALA A 146 11.50 6.78 -21.09
N ARG A 147 12.63 6.79 -21.79
CA ARG A 147 13.86 7.44 -21.33
C ARG A 147 13.69 8.96 -21.17
N SER A 148 13.04 9.64 -22.12
CA SER A 148 12.76 11.07 -22.04
C SER A 148 11.87 11.45 -20.83
N LYS A 149 11.08 10.49 -20.33
CA LYS A 149 10.25 10.60 -19.12
C LYS A 149 10.97 10.16 -17.84
N GLY A 150 12.28 9.93 -17.90
CA GLY A 150 13.11 9.59 -16.74
C GLY A 150 13.16 8.10 -16.40
N ALA A 151 12.71 7.21 -17.31
CA ALA A 151 12.86 5.77 -17.09
C ALA A 151 14.34 5.36 -17.09
N VAL A 152 14.71 4.52 -16.12
CA VAL A 152 16.03 3.88 -16.06
C VAL A 152 15.98 2.62 -16.90
N ILE A 153 16.82 2.56 -17.94
CA ILE A 153 16.97 1.39 -18.79
C ILE A 153 18.08 0.51 -18.22
N LEU A 154 17.76 -0.75 -17.95
CA LEU A 154 18.74 -1.74 -17.51
C LEU A 154 18.89 -2.82 -18.58
N ASP A 155 20.09 -2.94 -19.10
CA ASP A 155 20.46 -4.03 -19.99
C ASP A 155 21.03 -5.19 -19.16
N ILE A 156 20.23 -6.23 -19.00
CA ILE A 156 20.56 -7.38 -18.14
C ILE A 156 21.22 -8.54 -18.89
N ARG A 157 21.51 -8.34 -20.17
CA ARG A 157 22.18 -9.36 -21.00
C ARG A 157 23.60 -9.63 -20.52
N ARG A 158 24.22 -10.70 -21.01
CA ARG A 158 25.62 -11.01 -20.72
C ARG A 158 26.56 -10.08 -21.49
N GLU A 159 27.77 -9.93 -20.99
CA GLU A 159 28.81 -9.10 -21.60
C GLU A 159 29.16 -9.54 -23.04
N ASP A 160 29.18 -10.86 -23.31
CA ASP A 160 29.42 -11.40 -24.63
C ASP A 160 28.30 -11.09 -25.63
N GLU A 161 27.08 -10.88 -25.15
CA GLU A 161 25.94 -10.45 -25.97
C GLU A 161 26.04 -8.95 -26.29
N TRP A 162 26.41 -8.10 -25.33
CA TRP A 162 26.64 -6.67 -25.58
C TRP A 162 27.73 -6.44 -26.63
N LYS A 163 28.82 -7.23 -26.55
CA LYS A 163 29.93 -7.12 -27.51
C LYS A 163 29.51 -7.45 -28.95
N LYS A 164 28.52 -8.31 -29.13
CA LYS A 164 28.01 -8.71 -30.44
C LYS A 164 26.97 -7.77 -31.02
N THR A 165 26.11 -7.22 -30.19
CA THR A 165 24.90 -6.51 -30.63
C THR A 165 24.87 -5.02 -30.21
N GLY A 166 25.90 -4.56 -29.50
CA GLY A 166 25.95 -3.21 -28.94
C GLY A 166 25.14 -3.08 -27.65
N ILE A 167 25.27 -1.94 -27.02
CA ILE A 167 24.57 -1.54 -25.80
C ILE A 167 23.58 -0.45 -26.19
N ILE A 168 22.39 -0.48 -25.59
CA ILE A 168 21.42 0.61 -25.75
C ILE A 168 22.01 1.88 -25.15
N GLU A 169 22.06 2.94 -25.93
CA GLU A 169 22.63 4.23 -25.48
C GLU A 169 21.97 4.72 -24.18
N GLY A 170 22.79 4.96 -23.16
CA GLY A 170 22.35 5.39 -21.82
C GLY A 170 21.72 4.31 -20.96
N ALA A 171 21.72 3.05 -21.38
CA ALA A 171 21.36 1.95 -20.50
C ALA A 171 22.47 1.69 -19.48
N LYS A 172 22.06 1.34 -18.26
CA LYS A 172 22.96 0.77 -17.25
C LYS A 172 23.06 -0.73 -17.50
N THR A 173 24.26 -1.26 -17.60
CA THR A 173 24.49 -2.68 -17.87
C THR A 173 24.74 -3.45 -16.58
N ILE A 174 24.09 -4.61 -16.46
CA ILE A 174 24.28 -5.53 -15.35
C ILE A 174 24.00 -6.95 -15.83
N THR A 175 25.01 -7.81 -15.84
CA THR A 175 24.81 -9.22 -16.20
C THR A 175 24.01 -9.95 -15.13
N ALA A 176 22.82 -10.40 -15.49
CA ALA A 176 21.93 -11.13 -14.58
C ALA A 176 22.26 -12.62 -14.52
N PHE A 177 22.66 -13.22 -15.65
CA PHE A 177 22.82 -14.67 -15.77
C PHE A 177 24.23 -15.07 -16.14
N THR A 178 24.67 -16.24 -15.65
CA THR A 178 25.89 -16.92 -16.08
C THR A 178 25.70 -17.50 -17.50
N LYS A 179 26.78 -17.97 -18.14
CA LYS A 179 26.67 -18.70 -19.43
C LYS A 179 25.80 -19.97 -19.35
N ALA A 180 25.71 -20.56 -18.16
CA ALA A 180 24.86 -21.73 -17.89
C ALA A 180 23.39 -21.38 -17.61
N GLY A 181 22.99 -20.09 -17.67
CA GLY A 181 21.63 -19.64 -17.44
C GLY A 181 21.22 -19.49 -15.98
N HIS A 182 22.16 -19.60 -15.03
CA HIS A 182 21.88 -19.41 -13.61
C HIS A 182 21.97 -17.92 -13.24
N LEU A 183 21.07 -17.46 -12.37
CA LEU A 183 21.13 -16.10 -11.81
C LEU A 183 22.43 -15.92 -11.02
N GLN A 184 23.13 -14.81 -11.25
CA GLN A 184 24.35 -14.49 -10.49
C GLN A 184 24.02 -14.17 -9.03
N GLN A 185 24.80 -14.72 -8.09
CA GLN A 185 24.55 -14.58 -6.64
C GLN A 185 24.57 -13.14 -6.16
N ASP A 186 25.34 -12.27 -6.80
CA ASP A 186 25.49 -10.85 -6.46
C ASP A 186 24.51 -9.95 -7.25
N PHE A 187 23.69 -10.52 -8.15
CA PHE A 187 22.81 -9.75 -9.02
C PHE A 187 21.90 -8.81 -8.22
N LYS A 188 21.25 -9.30 -7.17
CA LYS A 188 20.34 -8.49 -6.34
C LYS A 188 21.04 -7.25 -5.76
N ARG A 189 22.24 -7.41 -5.22
CA ARG A 189 23.03 -6.29 -4.64
C ARG A 189 23.39 -5.26 -5.72
N ARG A 190 23.88 -5.71 -6.87
CA ARG A 190 24.28 -4.85 -7.99
C ARG A 190 23.07 -4.15 -8.59
N PHE A 191 21.95 -4.86 -8.76
CA PHE A 191 20.70 -4.29 -9.23
C PHE A 191 20.22 -3.15 -8.32
N LEU A 192 20.19 -3.36 -7.01
CA LEU A 192 19.76 -2.35 -6.04
C LEU A 192 20.69 -1.11 -6.00
N SER A 193 21.94 -1.23 -6.42
CA SER A 193 22.84 -0.08 -6.54
C SER A 193 22.63 0.75 -7.81
N LEU A 194 21.91 0.23 -8.79
CA LEU A 194 21.66 0.90 -10.08
C LEU A 194 20.27 1.55 -10.16
N VAL A 195 19.35 1.10 -9.32
CA VAL A 195 17.95 1.59 -9.28
C VAL A 195 17.82 2.45 -8.03
N PRO A 196 17.42 3.72 -8.14
CA PRO A 196 17.20 4.60 -7.00
C PRO A 196 16.06 4.15 -6.10
#